data_7b8de34806795295e55b0a25aab84317
#
_entry.id   7b8de34806795295e55b0a25aab84317
#
_cell.length_a   1.000
_cell.length_b   1.000
_cell.length_c   1.000
_cell.angle_alpha   90.00
_cell.angle_beta   90.00
_cell.angle_gamma   90.00
#
_symmetry.space_group_name_H-M   'P 1'
#
loop_
_entity.id
_entity.type
_entity.pdbx_description
1 polymer ?
#
loop_
_entity_poly.entity_id
_entity_poly.type
_entity_poly.pdbx_seq_one_letter_code
_entity_poly.pdbx_strand_id
1 'polypeptide(L)'
;MVELSGVDESTKKKELEDIFLDNISHELRTPLNALIGLNDLLNGVAGQHMEEEDRLIMKDHIHKNADRLMTVMDDILDLSRMQKGSLTIHKTVVSLMEICCKARDAVKGQVQPGVKLQHEYPVALKDTFIYTDGKRLEQLLRNFLLNACHHTELGSITLKVKAYRDEKRGRRMLQIRVDDTGEGIPHERRSLLFKPFRKFDGQMEGLGLGLAICRQIAKLLGGVVYLNTHYVGGSSFAFEMPFEEI
;
A
#
# COMPACT_ATOMS: atom_id res chain seq x y z
N MET A 1 -37.69 14.33 -21.82
CA MET A 1 -36.23 14.53 -21.98
C MET A 1 -35.50 14.17 -20.68
N VAL A 2 -35.75 12.98 -20.07
CA VAL A 2 -35.23 12.55 -18.77
C VAL A 2 -34.66 11.09 -18.77
N GLU A 3 -34.79 10.36 -19.90
CA GLU A 3 -34.41 8.91 -19.90
C GLU A 3 -32.99 8.59 -20.41
N LEU A 4 -32.22 9.56 -20.92
CA LEU A 4 -30.89 9.30 -21.50
C LEU A 4 -29.74 9.31 -20.49
N SER A 5 -29.94 9.82 -19.27
CA SER A 5 -28.87 9.88 -18.24
C SER A 5 -28.68 8.58 -17.45
N GLY A 6 -29.74 7.79 -17.28
CA GLY A 6 -29.69 6.55 -16.49
C GLY A 6 -29.02 5.36 -17.20
N VAL A 7 -29.10 5.32 -18.54
CA VAL A 7 -28.51 4.24 -19.35
C VAL A 7 -26.97 4.34 -19.36
N ASP A 8 -26.44 5.57 -19.43
CA ASP A 8 -24.99 5.79 -19.46
C ASP A 8 -24.31 5.45 -18.13
N GLU A 9 -24.95 5.71 -16.99
CA GLU A 9 -24.43 5.43 -15.66
C GLU A 9 -24.43 3.93 -15.33
N SER A 10 -25.46 3.20 -15.73
CA SER A 10 -25.56 1.73 -15.58
C SER A 10 -24.56 1.01 -16.47
N THR A 11 -24.35 1.47 -17.69
CA THR A 11 -23.39 0.89 -18.63
C THR A 11 -21.96 1.11 -18.16
N LYS A 12 -21.61 2.33 -17.70
CA LYS A 12 -20.31 2.63 -17.10
C LYS A 12 -20.02 1.82 -15.84
N LYS A 13 -21.03 1.58 -15.01
CA LYS A 13 -20.87 0.75 -13.81
C LYS A 13 -20.55 -0.69 -14.17
N LYS A 14 -21.25 -1.25 -15.17
CA LYS A 14 -21.03 -2.62 -15.64
C LYS A 14 -19.66 -2.78 -16.29
N GLU A 15 -19.24 -1.84 -17.14
CA GLU A 15 -17.88 -1.83 -17.71
C GLU A 15 -16.79 -1.79 -16.63
N LEU A 16 -16.98 -1.02 -15.56
CA LEU A 16 -16.06 -0.98 -14.44
C LEU A 16 -16.03 -2.30 -13.64
N GLU A 17 -17.17 -2.97 -13.48
CA GLU A 17 -17.28 -4.28 -12.86
C GLU A 17 -16.58 -5.36 -13.69
N ASP A 18 -16.72 -5.35 -15.02
CA ASP A 18 -16.07 -6.29 -15.93
C ASP A 18 -14.53 -6.10 -15.92
N ILE A 19 -14.04 -4.86 -16.02
CA ILE A 19 -12.61 -4.51 -15.91
C ILE A 19 -12.07 -4.95 -14.54
N PHE A 20 -12.86 -4.82 -13.48
CA PHE A 20 -12.48 -5.26 -12.14
C PHE A 20 -12.27 -6.78 -12.06
N LEU A 21 -13.22 -7.56 -12.58
CA LEU A 21 -13.14 -9.03 -12.57
C LEU A 21 -11.96 -9.54 -13.40
N ASP A 22 -11.72 -8.94 -14.56
CA ASP A 22 -10.58 -9.26 -15.41
C ASP A 22 -9.24 -8.96 -14.72
N ASN A 23 -9.12 -7.80 -14.08
CA ASN A 23 -7.91 -7.43 -13.34
C ASN A 23 -7.67 -8.38 -12.15
N ILE A 24 -8.70 -8.73 -11.37
CA ILE A 24 -8.60 -9.71 -10.29
C ILE A 24 -8.11 -11.04 -10.83
N SER A 25 -8.75 -11.55 -11.90
CA SER A 25 -8.41 -12.84 -12.49
C SER A 25 -6.96 -12.89 -12.93
N HIS A 26 -6.46 -11.81 -13.52
CA HIS A 26 -5.07 -11.68 -13.95
C HIS A 26 -4.09 -11.61 -12.77
N GLU A 27 -4.38 -10.77 -11.76
CA GLU A 27 -3.51 -10.59 -10.59
C GLU A 27 -3.47 -11.81 -9.65
N LEU A 28 -4.51 -12.64 -9.65
CA LEU A 28 -4.51 -13.92 -8.94
C LEU A 28 -3.79 -15.01 -9.75
N ARG A 29 -3.98 -15.06 -11.08
CA ARG A 29 -3.41 -16.11 -11.93
C ARG A 29 -1.88 -16.06 -11.96
N THR A 30 -1.30 -14.88 -12.00
CA THR A 30 0.17 -14.71 -12.10
C THR A 30 0.91 -15.35 -10.93
N PRO A 31 0.67 -15.00 -9.65
CA PRO A 31 1.34 -15.65 -8.53
C PRO A 31 0.96 -17.12 -8.38
N LEU A 32 -0.28 -17.50 -8.70
CA LEU A 32 -0.72 -18.89 -8.63
C LEU A 32 0.05 -19.76 -9.62
N ASN A 33 0.19 -19.32 -10.88
CA ASN A 33 0.96 -20.06 -11.89
C ASN A 33 2.44 -20.14 -11.52
N ALA A 34 3.01 -19.09 -10.93
CA ALA A 34 4.38 -19.11 -10.41
C ALA A 34 4.53 -20.13 -9.28
N LEU A 35 3.59 -20.19 -8.33
CA LEU A 35 3.58 -21.19 -7.25
C LEU A 35 3.53 -22.62 -7.79
N ILE A 36 2.64 -22.89 -8.73
CA ILE A 36 2.50 -24.22 -9.35
C ILE A 36 3.80 -24.58 -10.08
N GLY A 37 4.31 -23.71 -10.94
CA GLY A 37 5.52 -23.97 -11.72
C GLY A 37 6.77 -24.18 -10.85
N LEU A 38 6.95 -23.37 -9.79
CA LEU A 38 8.06 -23.55 -8.84
C LEU A 38 7.93 -24.84 -8.03
N ASN A 39 6.71 -25.21 -7.63
CA ASN A 39 6.46 -26.46 -6.92
C ASN A 39 6.74 -27.66 -7.82
N ASP A 40 6.33 -27.62 -9.08
CA ASP A 40 6.59 -28.68 -10.06
C ASP A 40 8.09 -28.86 -10.35
N LEU A 41 8.84 -27.75 -10.42
CA LEU A 41 10.30 -27.77 -10.56
C LEU A 41 10.98 -28.39 -9.34
N LEU A 42 10.58 -28.04 -8.13
CA LEU A 42 11.15 -28.59 -6.90
C LEU A 42 10.88 -30.07 -6.72
N ASN A 43 9.70 -30.55 -7.12
CA ASN A 43 9.28 -31.95 -6.96
C ASN A 43 9.55 -32.82 -8.19
N GLY A 44 9.92 -32.22 -9.32
CA GLY A 44 10.28 -32.90 -10.56
C GLY A 44 11.70 -33.46 -10.57
N VAL A 45 12.08 -34.07 -11.70
CA VAL A 45 13.42 -34.63 -11.93
C VAL A 45 14.53 -33.56 -11.76
N ALA A 46 14.25 -32.33 -12.19
CA ALA A 46 15.17 -31.19 -12.02
C ALA A 46 15.46 -30.90 -10.55
N GLY A 47 14.45 -30.96 -9.69
CA GLY A 47 14.59 -30.71 -8.26
C GLY A 47 15.42 -31.77 -7.50
N GLN A 48 15.50 -33.02 -8.02
CA GLN A 48 16.30 -34.08 -7.43
C GLN A 48 17.80 -33.84 -7.56
N HIS A 49 18.22 -33.08 -8.58
CA HIS A 49 19.62 -32.74 -8.87
C HIS A 49 19.97 -31.29 -8.61
N MET A 50 19.07 -30.55 -7.95
CA MET A 50 19.23 -29.13 -7.66
C MET A 50 20.15 -28.91 -6.47
N GLU A 51 21.07 -27.95 -6.59
CA GLU A 51 21.91 -27.50 -5.47
C GLU A 51 21.05 -26.90 -4.36
N GLU A 52 21.51 -27.02 -3.10
CA GLU A 52 20.73 -26.54 -1.95
C GLU A 52 20.50 -25.03 -1.99
N GLU A 53 21.44 -24.27 -2.57
CA GLU A 53 21.32 -22.81 -2.75
C GLU A 53 20.17 -22.46 -3.69
N ASP A 54 20.06 -23.13 -4.85
CA ASP A 54 18.96 -22.92 -5.80
C ASP A 54 17.62 -23.32 -5.20
N ARG A 55 17.60 -24.39 -4.41
CA ARG A 55 16.41 -24.84 -3.69
C ARG A 55 15.92 -23.80 -2.68
N LEU A 56 16.83 -23.16 -1.96
CA LEU A 56 16.50 -22.06 -1.04
C LEU A 56 15.95 -20.84 -1.77
N ILE A 57 16.54 -20.48 -2.90
CA ILE A 57 16.04 -19.39 -3.75
C ILE A 57 14.62 -19.68 -4.23
N MET A 58 14.34 -20.90 -4.68
CA MET A 58 13.00 -21.27 -5.13
C MET A 58 11.98 -21.25 -3.98
N LYS A 59 12.34 -21.72 -2.79
CA LYS A 59 11.48 -21.60 -1.60
C LYS A 59 11.15 -20.15 -1.28
N ASP A 60 12.14 -19.27 -1.34
CA ASP A 60 11.93 -17.82 -1.14
C ASP A 60 10.95 -17.24 -2.19
N HIS A 61 11.10 -17.62 -3.46
CA HIS A 61 10.15 -17.23 -4.51
C HIS A 61 8.73 -17.76 -4.28
N ILE A 62 8.59 -18.98 -3.77
CA ILE A 62 7.28 -19.54 -3.39
C ILE A 62 6.65 -18.69 -2.28
N HIS A 63 7.39 -18.38 -1.22
CA HIS A 63 6.89 -17.53 -0.14
C HIS A 63 6.47 -16.16 -0.63
N LYS A 64 7.29 -15.50 -1.44
CA LYS A 64 6.98 -14.17 -2.03
C LYS A 64 5.70 -14.19 -2.86
N ASN A 65 5.49 -15.23 -3.68
CA ASN A 65 4.26 -15.34 -4.49
C ASN A 65 3.03 -15.67 -3.62
N ALA A 66 3.19 -16.47 -2.55
CA ALA A 66 2.12 -16.72 -1.59
C ALA A 66 1.71 -15.45 -0.84
N ASP A 67 2.66 -14.68 -0.35
CA ASP A 67 2.41 -13.39 0.33
C ASP A 67 1.74 -12.38 -0.60
N ARG A 68 2.15 -12.36 -1.89
CA ARG A 68 1.50 -11.55 -2.91
C ARG A 68 0.04 -11.95 -3.11
N LEU A 69 -0.25 -13.25 -3.23
CA LEU A 69 -1.61 -13.77 -3.38
C LEU A 69 -2.48 -13.38 -2.19
N MET A 70 -1.96 -13.53 -0.97
CA MET A 70 -2.65 -13.11 0.26
C MET A 70 -2.96 -11.60 0.26
N THR A 71 -2.00 -10.78 -0.17
CA THR A 71 -2.20 -9.32 -0.26
C THR A 71 -3.33 -8.97 -1.25
N VAL A 72 -3.37 -9.60 -2.42
CA VAL A 72 -4.44 -9.40 -3.42
C VAL A 72 -5.80 -9.82 -2.83
N MET A 73 -5.87 -10.94 -2.13
CA MET A 73 -7.10 -11.41 -1.47
C MET A 73 -7.57 -10.43 -0.39
N ASP A 74 -6.67 -9.95 0.46
CA ASP A 74 -6.98 -8.97 1.50
C ASP A 74 -7.49 -7.65 0.91
N ASP A 75 -6.90 -7.17 -0.18
CA ASP A 75 -7.34 -5.97 -0.89
C ASP A 75 -8.76 -6.14 -1.46
N ILE A 76 -9.09 -7.30 -2.02
CA ILE A 76 -10.44 -7.61 -2.52
C ILE A 76 -11.46 -7.63 -1.36
N LEU A 77 -11.11 -8.29 -0.25
CA LEU A 77 -11.98 -8.34 0.93
C LEU A 77 -12.20 -6.96 1.53
N ASP A 78 -11.14 -6.15 1.63
CA ASP A 78 -11.25 -4.78 2.12
C ASP A 78 -12.11 -3.92 1.17
N LEU A 79 -11.93 -4.04 -0.15
CA LEU A 79 -12.80 -3.36 -1.11
C LEU A 79 -14.27 -3.75 -0.94
N SER A 80 -14.57 -5.05 -0.82
CA SER A 80 -15.93 -5.55 -0.58
C SER A 80 -16.53 -4.97 0.71
N ARG A 81 -15.75 -4.94 1.80
CA ARG A 81 -16.17 -4.34 3.08
C ARG A 81 -16.38 -2.83 2.96
N MET A 82 -15.53 -2.14 2.19
CA MET A 82 -15.67 -0.71 1.92
C MET A 82 -16.97 -0.40 1.17
N GLN A 83 -17.28 -1.15 0.11
CA GLN A 83 -18.52 -0.98 -0.67
C GLN A 83 -19.78 -1.20 0.18
N LYS A 84 -19.74 -2.15 1.12
CA LYS A 84 -20.83 -2.43 2.05
C LYS A 84 -20.88 -1.48 3.25
N GLY A 85 -19.92 -0.57 3.40
CA GLY A 85 -19.78 0.27 4.59
C GLY A 85 -19.50 -0.52 5.89
N SER A 86 -19.02 -1.76 5.77
CA SER A 86 -18.80 -2.68 6.89
C SER A 86 -17.33 -2.80 7.33
N LEU A 87 -16.45 -1.95 6.80
CA LEU A 87 -15.07 -1.90 7.27
C LEU A 87 -15.04 -1.29 8.68
N THR A 88 -14.69 -2.10 9.67
CA THR A 88 -14.64 -1.70 11.08
C THR A 88 -13.23 -1.31 11.52
N ILE A 89 -13.14 -0.43 12.49
CA ILE A 89 -11.89 0.03 13.12
C ILE A 89 -11.89 -0.44 14.58
N HIS A 90 -10.80 -1.08 14.98
CA HIS A 90 -10.59 -1.56 16.35
C HIS A 90 -9.45 -0.76 17.00
N LYS A 91 -9.80 0.35 17.63
CA LYS A 91 -8.81 1.22 18.28
C LYS A 91 -8.32 0.62 19.60
N THR A 92 -7.01 0.63 19.76
CA THR A 92 -6.30 0.26 20.99
C THR A 92 -5.14 1.22 21.23
N VAL A 93 -4.56 1.18 22.41
CA VAL A 93 -3.32 1.92 22.70
C VAL A 93 -2.16 1.18 22.06
N VAL A 94 -1.44 1.83 21.16
CA VAL A 94 -0.35 1.22 20.37
C VAL A 94 0.87 2.14 20.32
N SER A 95 2.06 1.56 20.27
CA SER A 95 3.30 2.31 20.06
C SER A 95 3.39 2.78 18.60
N LEU A 96 3.50 4.09 18.41
CA LEU A 96 3.64 4.68 17.09
C LEU A 96 4.91 4.21 16.37
N MET A 97 6.01 4.13 17.11
CA MET A 97 7.28 3.66 16.57
C MET A 97 7.24 2.19 16.14
N GLU A 98 6.59 1.33 16.95
CA GLU A 98 6.46 -0.09 16.61
C GLU A 98 5.70 -0.30 15.31
N ILE A 99 4.60 0.44 15.09
CA ILE A 99 3.84 0.38 13.84
C ILE A 99 4.70 0.83 12.64
N CYS A 100 5.41 1.94 12.77
CA CYS A 100 6.29 2.44 11.72
C CYS A 100 7.41 1.44 11.38
N CYS A 101 8.00 0.82 12.41
CA CYS A 101 9.02 -0.22 12.23
C CYS A 101 8.45 -1.47 11.53
N LYS A 102 7.29 -1.97 11.96
CA LYS A 102 6.63 -3.12 11.33
C LYS A 102 6.32 -2.87 9.86
N ALA A 103 5.73 -1.71 9.54
CA ALA A 103 5.44 -1.35 8.16
C ALA A 103 6.69 -1.28 7.29
N ARG A 104 7.78 -0.68 7.80
CA ARG A 104 9.07 -0.62 7.10
C ARG A 104 9.69 -2.00 6.91
N ASP A 105 9.69 -2.81 7.96
CA ASP A 105 10.34 -4.13 7.92
C ASP A 105 9.61 -5.09 6.99
N ALA A 106 8.29 -4.94 6.85
CA ALA A 106 7.48 -5.73 5.92
C ALA A 106 7.82 -5.51 4.45
N VAL A 107 8.47 -4.39 4.08
CA VAL A 107 8.82 -4.08 2.68
C VAL A 107 10.31 -4.24 2.37
N LYS A 108 11.15 -4.59 3.34
CA LYS A 108 12.60 -4.70 3.15
C LYS A 108 13.00 -5.60 1.97
N GLY A 109 12.30 -6.71 1.80
CA GLY A 109 12.55 -7.68 0.72
C GLY A 109 12.13 -7.20 -0.68
N GLN A 110 11.47 -6.04 -0.77
CA GLN A 110 10.98 -5.47 -2.04
C GLN A 110 11.75 -4.20 -2.44
N VAL A 111 12.69 -3.77 -1.60
CA VAL A 111 13.55 -2.63 -1.89
C VAL A 111 14.60 -3.03 -2.93
N GLN A 112 14.71 -2.26 -4.01
CA GLN A 112 15.69 -2.51 -5.07
C GLN A 112 17.13 -2.44 -4.54
N PRO A 113 18.06 -3.25 -5.07
CA PRO A 113 19.47 -3.15 -4.72
C PRO A 113 20.01 -1.73 -4.98
N GLY A 114 20.63 -1.13 -3.95
CA GLY A 114 21.17 0.24 -4.03
C GLY A 114 20.19 1.34 -3.55
N VAL A 115 18.93 1.03 -3.30
CA VAL A 115 17.99 1.97 -2.68
C VAL A 115 18.11 1.90 -1.16
N LYS A 116 18.21 3.08 -0.51
CA LYS A 116 18.29 3.19 0.94
C LYS A 116 16.90 3.32 1.55
N LEU A 117 16.49 2.36 2.37
CA LEU A 117 15.25 2.44 3.16
C LEU A 117 15.56 3.05 4.53
N GLN A 118 15.09 4.28 4.76
CA GLN A 118 15.39 5.08 5.94
C GLN A 118 14.13 5.47 6.72
N HIS A 119 14.32 5.91 7.96
CA HIS A 119 13.26 6.54 8.75
C HIS A 119 13.79 7.76 9.47
N GLU A 120 12.99 8.81 9.51
CA GLU A 120 13.22 10.03 10.27
C GLU A 120 12.14 10.14 11.35
N TYR A 121 12.55 9.91 12.57
CA TYR A 121 11.67 9.87 13.72
C TYR A 121 12.17 10.86 14.78
N PRO A 122 11.39 11.89 15.16
CA PRO A 122 11.79 12.81 16.21
C PRO A 122 11.98 12.09 17.53
N VAL A 123 13.06 12.38 18.24
CA VAL A 123 13.37 11.79 19.55
C VAL A 123 12.18 11.94 20.52
N ALA A 124 11.50 13.10 20.48
CA ALA A 124 10.34 13.40 21.32
C ALA A 124 9.12 12.48 21.06
N LEU A 125 9.08 11.77 19.94
CA LEU A 125 7.98 10.86 19.62
C LEU A 125 8.34 9.38 19.80
N LYS A 126 9.57 9.08 20.23
CA LYS A 126 10.10 7.71 20.25
C LYS A 126 9.29 6.77 21.14
N ASP A 127 8.82 7.29 22.27
CA ASP A 127 8.07 6.52 23.26
C ASP A 127 6.58 6.91 23.26
N THR A 128 6.10 7.50 22.15
CA THR A 128 4.70 7.95 22.03
C THR A 128 3.76 6.79 21.77
N PHE A 129 2.73 6.71 22.59
CA PHE A 129 1.58 5.83 22.39
C PHE A 129 0.39 6.64 21.87
N ILE A 130 -0.38 6.02 20.97
CA ILE A 130 -1.55 6.65 20.35
C ILE A 130 -2.76 5.69 20.41
N TYR A 131 -3.97 6.23 20.50
CA TYR A 131 -5.19 5.45 20.47
C TYR A 131 -5.73 5.36 19.04
N THR A 132 -5.41 4.24 18.37
CA THR A 132 -5.76 4.02 16.97
C THR A 132 -5.88 2.52 16.67
N ASP A 133 -6.32 2.17 15.46
CA ASP A 133 -6.21 0.81 14.95
C ASP A 133 -4.81 0.60 14.34
N GLY A 134 -3.94 -0.05 15.10
CA GLY A 134 -2.55 -0.27 14.71
C GLY A 134 -2.41 -1.10 13.44
N LYS A 135 -3.27 -2.11 13.23
CA LYS A 135 -3.23 -2.96 12.03
C LYS A 135 -3.59 -2.16 10.77
N ARG A 136 -4.62 -1.33 10.85
CA ARG A 136 -5.04 -0.48 9.73
C ARG A 136 -4.03 0.63 9.42
N LEU A 137 -3.43 1.21 10.46
CA LEU A 137 -2.36 2.19 10.27
C LEU A 137 -1.12 1.55 9.63
N GLU A 138 -0.71 0.36 10.09
CA GLU A 138 0.38 -0.41 9.49
C GLU A 138 0.10 -0.73 8.02
N GLN A 139 -1.12 -1.18 7.69
CA GLN A 139 -1.56 -1.47 6.32
C GLN A 139 -1.43 -0.22 5.43
N LEU A 140 -1.89 0.94 5.90
CA LEU A 140 -1.79 2.21 5.17
C LEU A 140 -0.32 2.56 4.89
N LEU A 141 0.53 2.48 5.91
CA LEU A 141 1.96 2.81 5.76
C LEU A 141 2.68 1.82 4.86
N ARG A 142 2.37 0.52 4.96
CA ARG A 142 2.90 -0.51 4.07
C ARG A 142 2.55 -0.22 2.61
N ASN A 143 1.31 0.18 2.31
CA ASN A 143 0.91 0.53 0.96
C ASN A 143 1.67 1.75 0.41
N PHE A 144 1.93 2.76 1.23
CA PHE A 144 2.77 3.90 0.81
C PHE A 144 4.21 3.46 0.53
N LEU A 145 4.78 2.63 1.41
CA LEU A 145 6.14 2.11 1.26
C LEU A 145 6.27 1.19 0.04
N LEU A 146 5.28 0.32 -0.22
CA LEU A 146 5.25 -0.53 -1.41
C LEU A 146 5.23 0.30 -2.70
N ASN A 147 4.39 1.33 -2.75
CA ASN A 147 4.39 2.26 -3.89
C ASN A 147 5.76 2.90 -4.07
N ALA A 148 6.40 3.35 -3.00
CA ALA A 148 7.74 3.91 -3.07
C ALA A 148 8.78 2.89 -3.58
N CYS A 149 8.71 1.62 -3.12
CA CYS A 149 9.60 0.55 -3.59
C CYS A 149 9.45 0.28 -5.09
N HIS A 150 8.22 0.31 -5.61
CA HIS A 150 7.95 0.06 -7.03
C HIS A 150 8.47 1.17 -7.96
N HIS A 151 8.50 2.42 -7.47
CA HIS A 151 8.83 3.60 -8.28
C HIS A 151 10.23 4.17 -7.99
N THR A 152 11.03 3.49 -7.15
CA THR A 152 12.39 3.95 -6.82
C THR A 152 13.40 2.89 -7.23
N GLU A 153 14.12 3.14 -8.32
CA GLU A 153 15.20 2.26 -8.80
C GLU A 153 16.54 2.58 -8.14
N LEU A 154 16.78 3.85 -7.82
CA LEU A 154 18.01 4.34 -7.19
C LEU A 154 17.69 5.46 -6.19
N GLY A 155 18.53 5.60 -5.15
CA GLY A 155 18.41 6.67 -4.17
C GLY A 155 17.83 6.22 -2.85
N SER A 156 16.70 6.79 -2.39
CA SER A 156 16.19 6.50 -1.06
C SER A 156 14.67 6.57 -0.94
N ILE A 157 14.16 5.80 0.01
CA ILE A 157 12.78 5.83 0.51
C ILE A 157 12.85 6.16 1.98
N THR A 158 12.19 7.23 2.41
CA THR A 158 12.25 7.72 3.79
C THR A 158 10.87 7.81 4.41
N LEU A 159 10.63 7.05 5.47
CA LEU A 159 9.44 7.17 6.30
C LEU A 159 9.70 8.26 7.35
N LYS A 160 8.89 9.34 7.32
CA LYS A 160 9.03 10.50 8.21
C LYS A 160 7.82 10.65 9.11
N VAL A 161 8.07 10.92 10.37
CA VAL A 161 7.03 11.19 11.37
C VAL A 161 7.19 12.60 11.90
N LYS A 162 6.09 13.33 12.01
CA LYS A 162 6.06 14.69 12.57
C LYS A 162 4.79 14.86 13.38
N ALA A 163 4.93 15.45 14.57
CA ALA A 163 3.81 15.98 15.32
C ALA A 163 3.88 17.52 15.32
N TYR A 164 2.74 18.14 15.15
CA TYR A 164 2.63 19.61 15.20
C TYR A 164 1.26 20.04 15.71
N ARG A 165 1.14 21.29 16.11
CA ARG A 165 -0.14 21.88 16.51
C ARG A 165 -0.75 22.62 15.31
N ASP A 166 -1.93 22.21 14.92
CA ASP A 166 -2.74 22.97 13.96
C ASP A 166 -3.44 24.10 14.72
N GLU A 167 -2.91 25.30 14.59
CA GLU A 167 -3.44 26.47 15.30
C GLU A 167 -4.85 26.85 14.84
N LYS A 168 -5.19 26.61 13.56
CA LYS A 168 -6.53 26.90 13.03
C LYS A 168 -7.60 25.96 13.63
N ARG A 169 -7.22 24.72 13.89
CA ARG A 169 -8.12 23.70 14.46
C ARG A 169 -7.94 23.53 15.97
N GLY A 170 -6.94 24.18 16.57
CA GLY A 170 -6.64 24.13 18.00
C GLY A 170 -6.20 22.77 18.55
N ARG A 171 -5.75 21.85 17.68
CA ARG A 171 -5.45 20.46 18.06
C ARG A 171 -4.09 19.98 17.58
N ARG A 172 -3.54 18.97 18.26
CA ARG A 172 -2.30 18.32 17.83
C ARG A 172 -2.60 17.39 16.64
N MET A 173 -1.70 17.39 15.68
CA MET A 173 -1.76 16.59 14.47
C MET A 173 -0.54 15.70 14.40
N LEU A 174 -0.75 14.45 14.01
CA LEU A 174 0.29 13.52 13.62
C LEU A 174 0.32 13.45 12.10
N GLN A 175 1.47 13.64 11.51
CA GLN A 175 1.72 13.43 10.09
C GLN A 175 2.76 12.32 9.93
N ILE A 176 2.42 11.30 9.16
CA ILE A 176 3.34 10.24 8.74
C ILE A 176 3.45 10.32 7.23
N ARG A 177 4.68 10.37 6.74
CA ARG A 177 4.97 10.62 5.34
C ARG A 177 5.99 9.62 4.82
N VAL A 178 5.78 9.17 3.60
CA VAL A 178 6.76 8.38 2.84
C VAL A 178 7.23 9.22 1.68
N ASP A 179 8.49 9.61 1.71
CA ASP A 179 9.17 10.36 0.66
C ASP A 179 10.06 9.39 -0.12
N ASP A 180 9.97 9.39 -1.44
CA ASP A 180 10.80 8.61 -2.35
C ASP A 180 11.58 9.52 -3.31
N THR A 181 12.66 8.99 -3.87
CA THR A 181 13.46 9.68 -4.90
C THR A 181 13.21 9.10 -6.30
N GLY A 182 12.04 8.52 -6.52
CA GLY A 182 11.66 7.92 -7.79
C GLY A 182 11.29 8.95 -8.87
N GLU A 183 10.64 8.48 -9.91
CA GLU A 183 10.24 9.29 -11.08
C GLU A 183 9.23 10.42 -10.77
N GLY A 184 8.58 10.35 -9.60
CA GLY A 184 7.53 11.29 -9.22
C GLY A 184 6.21 11.05 -9.98
N ILE A 185 5.24 11.96 -9.77
CA ILE A 185 3.89 11.80 -10.32
C ILE A 185 3.52 13.01 -11.18
N PRO A 186 3.29 12.80 -12.49
CA PRO A 186 2.84 13.85 -13.41
C PRO A 186 1.54 14.52 -12.94
N HIS A 187 1.42 15.81 -13.19
CA HIS A 187 0.29 16.62 -12.70
C HIS A 187 -1.08 16.04 -13.13
N GLU A 188 -1.18 15.55 -14.35
CA GLU A 188 -2.41 15.01 -14.95
C GLU A 188 -2.90 13.74 -14.23
N ARG A 189 -1.98 12.97 -13.63
CA ARG A 189 -2.26 11.71 -12.93
C ARG A 189 -2.68 11.93 -11.47
N ARG A 190 -2.33 13.07 -10.86
CA ARG A 190 -2.51 13.34 -9.41
C ARG A 190 -3.95 13.25 -8.93
N SER A 191 -4.91 13.72 -9.73
CA SER A 191 -6.34 13.68 -9.39
C SER A 191 -6.93 12.27 -9.37
N LEU A 192 -6.24 11.30 -9.94
CA LEU A 192 -6.68 9.91 -10.08
C LEU A 192 -6.02 8.94 -9.09
N LEU A 193 -4.98 9.36 -8.37
CA LEU A 193 -4.15 8.52 -7.49
C LEU A 193 -4.94 7.69 -6.47
N PHE A 194 -5.94 8.28 -5.85
CA PHE A 194 -6.75 7.65 -4.81
C PHE A 194 -8.04 7.04 -5.33
N LYS A 195 -8.21 6.94 -6.67
CA LYS A 195 -9.35 6.24 -7.27
C LYS A 195 -9.01 4.76 -7.43
N PRO A 196 -9.94 3.85 -7.11
CA PRO A 196 -9.70 2.42 -7.26
C PRO A 196 -9.44 2.04 -8.72
N PHE A 197 -8.70 0.95 -8.93
CA PHE A 197 -8.37 0.36 -10.24
C PHE A 197 -7.58 1.27 -11.19
N ARG A 198 -6.83 2.22 -10.66
CA ARG A 198 -5.95 3.07 -11.47
C ARG A 198 -4.51 2.58 -11.35
N LYS A 199 -4.00 2.08 -12.47
CA LYS A 199 -2.59 1.81 -12.71
C LYS A 199 -2.12 2.82 -13.75
N PHE A 200 -0.96 3.41 -13.54
CA PHE A 200 -0.44 4.44 -14.44
C PHE A 200 0.58 3.88 -15.44
N ASP A 201 1.16 2.72 -15.12
CA ASP A 201 2.10 2.02 -15.97
C ASP A 201 1.64 0.57 -16.11
N GLY A 202 1.56 0.07 -17.35
CA GLY A 202 1.04 -1.27 -17.67
C GLY A 202 1.85 -2.43 -17.08
N GLN A 203 3.00 -2.15 -16.48
CA GLN A 203 3.87 -3.14 -15.82
C GLN A 203 3.72 -3.17 -14.29
N MET A 204 2.93 -2.26 -13.70
CA MET A 204 2.73 -2.24 -12.24
C MET A 204 1.97 -3.48 -11.77
N GLU A 205 2.57 -4.16 -10.82
CA GLU A 205 1.95 -5.27 -10.10
C GLU A 205 0.85 -4.78 -9.14
N GLY A 206 -0.23 -5.58 -9.00
CA GLY A 206 -1.31 -5.30 -8.06
C GLY A 206 -2.59 -4.74 -8.70
N LEU A 207 -3.68 -4.70 -7.94
CA LEU A 207 -5.02 -4.32 -8.40
C LEU A 207 -5.25 -2.81 -8.60
N GLY A 208 -4.29 -1.96 -8.25
CA GLY A 208 -4.51 -0.50 -8.21
C GLY A 208 -5.50 -0.08 -7.12
N LEU A 209 -5.59 -0.86 -6.03
CA LEU A 209 -6.47 -0.62 -4.89
C LEU A 209 -5.76 0.01 -3.69
N GLY A 210 -4.45 -0.18 -3.54
CA GLY A 210 -3.70 0.18 -2.34
C GLY A 210 -3.93 1.63 -1.88
N LEU A 211 -3.82 2.62 -2.77
CA LEU A 211 -4.07 4.02 -2.42
C LEU A 211 -5.54 4.33 -2.14
N ALA A 212 -6.48 3.67 -2.81
CA ALA A 212 -7.91 3.81 -2.54
C ALA A 212 -8.26 3.25 -1.15
N ILE A 213 -7.67 2.11 -0.78
CA ILE A 213 -7.76 1.51 0.57
C ILE A 213 -7.16 2.46 1.60
N CYS A 214 -5.97 3.04 1.33
CA CYS A 214 -5.36 4.05 2.22
C CYS A 214 -6.30 5.23 2.49
N ARG A 215 -6.97 5.75 1.46
CA ARG A 215 -7.92 6.86 1.60
C ARG A 215 -9.09 6.49 2.51
N GLN A 216 -9.61 5.28 2.39
CA GLN A 216 -10.72 4.82 3.22
C GLN A 216 -10.27 4.57 4.66
N ILE A 217 -9.14 3.89 4.86
CA ILE A 217 -8.56 3.68 6.19
C ILE A 217 -8.33 5.04 6.87
N ALA A 218 -7.71 5.99 6.19
CA ALA A 218 -7.46 7.32 6.72
C ALA A 218 -8.76 7.99 7.20
N LYS A 219 -9.82 7.94 6.39
CA LYS A 219 -11.14 8.48 6.76
C LYS A 219 -11.69 7.83 8.02
N LEU A 220 -11.59 6.49 8.14
CA LEU A 220 -12.06 5.74 9.31
C LEU A 220 -11.23 6.02 10.57
N LEU A 221 -9.93 6.28 10.42
CA LEU A 221 -9.04 6.71 11.51
C LEU A 221 -9.25 8.18 11.90
N GLY A 222 -10.09 8.91 11.18
CA GLY A 222 -10.37 10.35 11.42
C GLY A 222 -9.33 11.29 10.82
N GLY A 223 -8.55 10.79 9.86
CA GLY A 223 -7.49 11.50 9.16
C GLY A 223 -7.73 11.67 7.66
N VAL A 224 -6.68 12.08 6.97
CA VAL A 224 -6.65 12.27 5.52
C VAL A 224 -5.35 11.75 4.93
N VAL A 225 -5.39 11.30 3.68
CA VAL A 225 -4.20 11.01 2.87
C VAL A 225 -4.12 11.96 1.69
N TYR A 226 -2.92 12.36 1.33
CA TYR A 226 -2.68 13.25 0.21
C TYR A 226 -1.27 13.07 -0.36
N LEU A 227 -1.09 13.54 -1.60
CA LEU A 227 0.22 13.71 -2.21
C LEU A 227 0.76 15.09 -1.83
N ASN A 228 1.96 15.15 -1.25
CA ASN A 228 2.64 16.41 -0.97
C ASN A 228 3.25 16.97 -2.27
N THR A 229 2.53 17.88 -2.91
CA THR A 229 2.92 18.45 -4.20
C THR A 229 4.09 19.44 -4.13
N HIS A 230 4.52 19.83 -2.93
CA HIS A 230 5.69 20.68 -2.71
C HIS A 230 7.01 19.89 -2.64
N TYR A 231 6.93 18.57 -2.57
CA TYR A 231 8.11 17.73 -2.61
C TYR A 231 8.62 17.59 -4.05
N VAL A 232 9.93 17.75 -4.25
CA VAL A 232 10.55 17.85 -5.58
C VAL A 232 11.52 16.69 -5.86
N GLY A 233 11.75 15.80 -4.89
CA GLY A 233 12.74 14.72 -5.02
C GLY A 233 12.21 13.43 -5.66
N GLY A 234 10.91 13.34 -5.95
CA GLY A 234 10.19 12.13 -6.39
C GLY A 234 8.74 12.24 -5.99
N SER A 235 8.20 11.24 -5.29
CA SER A 235 6.85 11.30 -4.73
C SER A 235 6.88 11.40 -3.20
N SER A 236 5.84 11.97 -2.62
CA SER A 236 5.71 12.10 -1.17
C SER A 236 4.24 11.90 -0.78
N PHE A 237 3.92 10.71 -0.27
CA PHE A 237 2.59 10.39 0.24
C PHE A 237 2.51 10.67 1.73
N ALA A 238 1.48 11.36 2.15
CA ALA A 238 1.26 11.75 3.54
C ALA A 238 -0.07 11.21 4.06
N PHE A 239 -0.04 10.73 5.29
CA PHE A 239 -1.20 10.51 6.14
C PHE A 239 -1.15 11.47 7.32
N GLU A 240 -2.28 12.08 7.61
CA GLU A 240 -2.39 13.08 8.66
C GLU A 240 -3.66 12.87 9.47
N MET A 241 -3.55 12.82 10.79
CA MET A 241 -4.69 12.67 11.70
C MET A 241 -4.53 13.50 12.96
N PRO A 242 -5.63 13.91 13.62
CA PRO A 242 -5.57 14.38 14.99
C PRO A 242 -5.07 13.26 15.90
N PHE A 243 -4.26 13.59 16.88
CA PHE A 243 -3.87 12.63 17.89
C PHE A 243 -3.72 13.27 19.27
N GLU A 244 -3.95 12.46 20.28
CA GLU A 244 -3.62 12.74 21.67
C GLU A 244 -2.58 11.72 22.10
N GLU A 245 -1.54 12.21 22.77
CA GLU A 245 -0.49 11.40 23.37
C GLU A 245 -1.04 10.81 24.67
N ILE A 246 -0.82 9.52 24.88
CA ILE A 246 -1.31 8.78 26.05
C ILE A 246 -0.13 8.46 26.96
#